data_09ea826985a2dd9a575597383d1e9a43
#
_entry.id   09ea826985a2dd9a575597383d1e9a43
#
_cell.length_a   1.000
_cell.length_b   1.000
_cell.length_c   1.000
_cell.angle_alpha   90.00
_cell.angle_beta   90.00
_cell.angle_gamma   90.00
#
_symmetry.space_group_name_H-M   'P 1'
#
loop_
_entity.id
_entity.type
_entity.pdbx_description
1 polymer ?
#
loop_
_entity_poly.entity_id
_entity_poly.type
_entity_poly.pdbx_seq_one_letter_code
_entity_poly.pdbx_strand_id
1 'polypeptide(L)'
;MPKPAIRPARADEYDEIARVWMNSWASTGLEDANNFLLAKLRARIPLEIEKGWSLFVADDDGVIAAMLALHLPKLYLDQLFVAPEYQGQDLGRRLLAFTRELLPDEIFLRCVRENEKEWCWYEREGFVLEKEAVEPMTGFVMKHYRWKKGIGP
;
A
#
# COMPACT_ATOMS: atom_id res chain seq x y z
N MET A 1 12.03 -11.11 -18.73
CA MET A 1 11.16 -10.13 -18.05
C MET A 1 11.06 -10.47 -16.58
N PRO A 2 11.38 -9.52 -15.70
CA PRO A 2 11.18 -9.78 -14.28
C PRO A 2 9.69 -9.91 -13.98
N LYS A 3 9.35 -10.89 -13.19
CA LYS A 3 8.00 -11.14 -12.72
C LYS A 3 7.96 -11.13 -11.21
N PRO A 4 6.85 -10.72 -10.61
CA PRO A 4 5.63 -10.19 -11.24
C PRO A 4 5.85 -8.84 -11.94
N ALA A 5 5.11 -8.58 -13.01
CA ALA A 5 5.19 -7.33 -13.75
C ALA A 5 4.27 -6.27 -13.13
N ILE A 6 4.79 -5.06 -12.93
CA ILE A 6 4.01 -3.96 -12.36
C ILE A 6 3.32 -3.21 -13.51
N ARG A 7 2.01 -3.06 -13.40
CA ARG A 7 1.18 -2.39 -14.42
C ARG A 7 -0.06 -1.75 -13.80
N PRO A 8 -0.74 -0.86 -14.53
CA PRO A 8 -2.03 -0.34 -14.05
C PRO A 8 -3.07 -1.45 -13.87
N ALA A 9 -3.90 -1.30 -12.85
CA ALA A 9 -5.00 -2.24 -12.60
C ALA A 9 -6.13 -2.05 -13.61
N ARG A 10 -6.87 -3.14 -13.87
CA ARG A 10 -8.09 -3.10 -14.70
C ARG A 10 -9.32 -3.24 -13.82
N ALA A 11 -10.45 -2.69 -14.29
CA ALA A 11 -11.70 -2.75 -13.53
C ALA A 11 -12.17 -4.19 -13.27
N ASP A 12 -11.91 -5.11 -14.17
CA ASP A 12 -12.29 -6.52 -14.00
C ASP A 12 -11.43 -7.24 -12.97
N GLU A 13 -10.43 -6.57 -12.40
CA GLU A 13 -9.55 -7.15 -11.39
C GLU A 13 -9.88 -6.68 -9.96
N TYR A 14 -10.85 -5.81 -9.79
CA TYR A 14 -11.12 -5.20 -8.48
C TYR A 14 -11.50 -6.22 -7.40
N ASP A 15 -12.18 -7.30 -7.76
CA ASP A 15 -12.52 -8.35 -6.79
C ASP A 15 -11.27 -9.02 -6.25
N GLU A 16 -10.34 -9.36 -7.12
CA GLU A 16 -9.09 -10.01 -6.71
C GLU A 16 -8.17 -9.05 -5.96
N ILE A 17 -8.11 -7.79 -6.39
CA ILE A 17 -7.33 -6.77 -5.69
C ILE A 17 -7.84 -6.60 -4.26
N ALA A 18 -9.16 -6.57 -4.07
CA ALA A 18 -9.75 -6.49 -2.74
C ALA A 18 -9.36 -7.69 -1.87
N ARG A 19 -9.26 -8.89 -2.45
CA ARG A 19 -8.81 -10.09 -1.71
C ARG A 19 -7.35 -9.98 -1.29
N VAL A 20 -6.48 -9.48 -2.17
CA VAL A 20 -5.06 -9.25 -1.83
C VAL A 20 -4.97 -8.25 -0.68
N TRP A 21 -5.72 -7.17 -0.77
CA TRP A 21 -5.77 -6.14 0.26
C TRP A 21 -6.20 -6.73 1.61
N MET A 22 -7.33 -7.45 1.61
CA MET A 22 -7.86 -8.08 2.82
C MET A 22 -6.89 -9.11 3.40
N ASN A 23 -6.36 -10.00 2.56
CA ASN A 23 -5.46 -11.07 3.01
C ASN A 23 -4.16 -10.51 3.58
N SER A 24 -3.63 -9.47 2.96
CA SER A 24 -2.42 -8.82 3.46
C SER A 24 -2.67 -8.12 4.79
N TRP A 25 -3.81 -7.44 4.93
CA TRP A 25 -4.21 -6.84 6.19
C TRP A 25 -4.38 -7.90 7.28
N ALA A 26 -5.07 -8.99 6.98
CA ALA A 26 -5.25 -10.11 7.93
C ALA A 26 -3.92 -10.72 8.36
N SER A 27 -2.93 -10.77 7.46
CA SER A 27 -1.62 -11.35 7.77
C SER A 27 -0.80 -10.49 8.74
N THR A 28 -1.20 -9.23 8.99
CA THR A 28 -0.53 -8.38 9.97
C THR A 28 -0.85 -8.77 11.41
N GLY A 29 -1.88 -9.58 11.63
CA GLY A 29 -2.36 -9.92 12.96
C GLY A 29 -3.19 -8.82 13.62
N LEU A 30 -3.42 -7.71 12.94
CA LEU A 30 -4.30 -6.65 13.42
C LEU A 30 -5.73 -7.06 13.13
N GLU A 31 -6.55 -7.09 14.17
CA GLU A 31 -7.93 -7.47 13.99
C GLU A 31 -8.77 -6.31 13.46
N ASP A 32 -9.30 -6.50 12.29
CA ASP A 32 -10.62 -5.99 11.97
C ASP A 32 -11.51 -7.21 11.82
N ALA A 33 -12.17 -7.60 12.89
CA ALA A 33 -12.98 -8.81 12.97
C ALA A 33 -14.24 -8.74 12.11
N ASN A 34 -14.25 -7.87 11.13
CA ASN A 34 -15.44 -7.57 10.39
C ASN A 34 -15.50 -8.42 9.12
N ASN A 35 -16.42 -9.39 9.11
CA ASN A 35 -16.67 -10.23 7.94
C ASN A 35 -17.08 -9.44 6.69
N PHE A 36 -17.36 -8.15 6.84
CA PHE A 36 -17.66 -7.25 5.69
C PHE A 36 -16.42 -6.65 5.10
N LEU A 37 -15.24 -6.92 5.65
CA LEU A 37 -14.03 -6.22 5.23
C LEU A 37 -13.80 -6.36 3.73
N LEU A 38 -13.98 -7.57 3.18
CA LEU A 38 -13.80 -7.79 1.75
C LEU A 38 -14.77 -6.94 0.93
N ALA A 39 -16.06 -6.94 1.28
CA ALA A 39 -17.07 -6.17 0.58
C ALA A 39 -16.81 -4.66 0.68
N LYS A 40 -16.38 -4.20 1.86
CA LYS A 40 -16.05 -2.78 2.08
C LYS A 40 -14.84 -2.36 1.25
N LEU A 41 -13.78 -3.18 1.24
CA LEU A 41 -12.58 -2.88 0.46
C LEU A 41 -12.89 -2.87 -1.03
N ARG A 42 -13.67 -3.85 -1.49
CA ARG A 42 -14.08 -3.91 -2.90
C ARG A 42 -14.88 -2.67 -3.31
N ALA A 43 -15.85 -2.25 -2.50
CA ALA A 43 -16.66 -1.07 -2.76
C ALA A 43 -15.84 0.22 -2.72
N ARG A 44 -14.79 0.26 -1.91
CA ARG A 44 -13.93 1.43 -1.75
C ARG A 44 -13.05 1.68 -2.99
N ILE A 45 -12.66 0.64 -3.71
CA ILE A 45 -11.73 0.77 -4.84
C ILE A 45 -12.23 1.76 -5.89
N PRO A 46 -13.42 1.61 -6.50
CA PRO A 46 -13.84 2.58 -7.52
C PRO A 46 -14.06 3.98 -6.95
N LEU A 47 -14.48 4.08 -5.69
CA LEU A 47 -14.69 5.39 -5.06
C LEU A 47 -13.36 6.14 -4.87
N GLU A 48 -12.32 5.45 -4.46
CA GLU A 48 -11.00 6.05 -4.29
C GLU A 48 -10.37 6.42 -5.63
N ILE A 49 -10.56 5.59 -6.65
CA ILE A 49 -10.09 5.90 -8.00
C ILE A 49 -10.76 7.19 -8.51
N GLU A 50 -12.04 7.33 -8.26
CA GLU A 50 -12.78 8.54 -8.62
C GLU A 50 -12.24 9.77 -7.89
N LYS A 51 -11.74 9.60 -6.66
CA LYS A 51 -11.16 10.67 -5.85
C LYS A 51 -9.69 10.94 -6.16
N GLY A 52 -9.07 10.18 -7.07
CA GLY A 52 -7.71 10.45 -7.50
C GLY A 52 -6.70 9.32 -7.31
N TRP A 53 -7.12 8.14 -6.86
CA TRP A 53 -6.20 6.99 -6.81
C TRP A 53 -5.73 6.60 -8.19
N SER A 54 -4.43 6.36 -8.31
CA SER A 54 -3.84 5.58 -9.39
C SER A 54 -3.53 4.20 -8.82
N LEU A 55 -4.16 3.17 -9.36
CA LEU A 55 -4.07 1.83 -8.84
C LEU A 55 -3.24 0.94 -9.76
N PHE A 56 -2.26 0.27 -9.17
CA PHE A 56 -1.35 -0.64 -9.87
C PHE A 56 -1.39 -2.01 -9.23
N VAL A 57 -1.04 -3.01 -10.03
CA VAL A 57 -0.90 -4.39 -9.55
C VAL A 57 0.45 -4.95 -9.97
N ALA A 58 0.91 -5.95 -9.24
CA ALA A 58 2.00 -6.81 -9.67
C ALA A 58 1.39 -8.09 -10.21
N ASP A 59 1.59 -8.34 -11.49
CA ASP A 59 0.94 -9.43 -12.23
C ASP A 59 1.94 -10.56 -12.47
N ASP A 60 1.66 -11.72 -11.88
CA ASP A 60 2.44 -12.93 -12.05
C ASP A 60 1.66 -13.91 -12.94
N ASP A 61 1.79 -13.72 -14.25
CA ASP A 61 1.11 -14.56 -15.25
C ASP A 61 -0.40 -14.70 -14.99
N GLY A 62 -1.05 -13.59 -14.71
CA GLY A 62 -2.49 -13.52 -14.45
C GLY A 62 -2.89 -13.60 -12.99
N VAL A 63 -1.94 -13.86 -12.08
CA VAL A 63 -2.17 -13.85 -10.64
C VAL A 63 -1.77 -12.51 -10.08
N ILE A 64 -2.66 -11.86 -9.33
CA ILE A 64 -2.37 -10.59 -8.68
C ILE A 64 -1.53 -10.86 -7.43
N ALA A 65 -0.25 -10.52 -7.50
CA ALA A 65 0.71 -10.75 -6.41
C ALA A 65 0.76 -9.60 -5.41
N ALA A 66 0.36 -8.39 -5.81
CA ALA A 66 0.41 -7.21 -4.97
C ALA A 66 -0.47 -6.11 -5.52
N MET A 67 -0.79 -5.15 -4.67
CA MET A 67 -1.47 -3.92 -5.08
C MET A 67 -0.72 -2.70 -4.59
N LEU A 68 -0.81 -1.61 -5.34
CA LEU A 68 -0.22 -0.32 -4.99
C LEU A 68 -1.21 0.77 -5.37
N ALA A 69 -1.59 1.59 -4.39
CA ALA A 69 -2.49 2.72 -4.62
C ALA A 69 -1.78 4.01 -4.27
N LEU A 70 -1.67 4.89 -5.24
CA LEU A 70 -1.02 6.19 -5.11
C LEU A 70 -2.02 7.31 -5.33
N HIS A 71 -1.89 8.37 -4.58
CA HIS A 71 -2.59 9.62 -4.84
C HIS A 71 -1.55 10.63 -5.34
N LEU A 72 -1.31 10.62 -6.65
CA LEU A 72 -0.20 11.35 -7.25
C LEU A 72 -0.23 12.86 -6.97
N PRO A 73 -1.39 13.56 -7.08
CA PRO A 73 -1.42 14.99 -6.77
C PRO A 73 -1.02 15.35 -5.35
N LYS A 74 -1.20 14.43 -4.40
CA LYS A 74 -0.84 14.63 -3.00
C LYS A 74 0.52 14.06 -2.65
N LEU A 75 1.25 13.49 -3.61
CA LEU A 75 2.53 12.82 -3.38
C LEU A 75 2.41 11.68 -2.36
N TYR A 76 1.30 10.96 -2.38
CA TYR A 76 0.91 10.08 -1.30
C TYR A 76 0.87 8.62 -1.73
N LEU A 77 1.57 7.76 -0.98
CA LEU A 77 1.45 6.32 -1.10
C LEU A 77 0.36 5.87 -0.12
N ASP A 78 -0.82 5.55 -0.65
CA ASP A 78 -1.97 5.27 0.18
C ASP A 78 -2.04 3.80 0.60
N GLN A 79 -1.77 2.87 -0.31
CA GLN A 79 -1.77 1.43 0.00
C GLN A 79 -0.65 0.74 -0.76
N LEU A 80 0.06 -0.15 -0.06
CA LEU A 80 1.02 -1.06 -0.67
C LEU A 80 0.90 -2.40 0.08
N PHE A 81 0.38 -3.42 -0.59
CA PHE A 81 0.21 -4.74 0.00
C PHE A 81 0.70 -5.82 -0.95
N VAL A 82 1.46 -6.76 -0.40
CA VAL A 82 1.95 -7.93 -1.12
C VAL A 82 1.21 -9.14 -0.59
N ALA A 83 0.67 -9.97 -1.50
CA ALA A 83 -0.02 -11.18 -1.11
C ALA A 83 0.90 -12.08 -0.28
N PRO A 84 0.38 -12.76 0.76
CA PRO A 84 1.23 -13.55 1.66
C PRO A 84 2.16 -14.53 0.94
N GLU A 85 1.70 -15.15 -0.16
CA GLU A 85 2.48 -16.11 -0.94
C GLU A 85 3.68 -15.48 -1.63
N TYR A 86 3.67 -14.16 -1.80
CA TYR A 86 4.73 -13.41 -2.50
C TYR A 86 5.58 -12.56 -1.57
N GLN A 87 5.32 -12.58 -0.27
CA GLN A 87 6.13 -11.84 0.69
C GLN A 87 7.52 -12.48 0.81
N GLY A 88 8.52 -11.64 1.12
CA GLY A 88 9.89 -12.09 1.23
C GLY A 88 10.62 -12.26 -0.10
N GLN A 89 10.05 -11.82 -1.22
CA GLN A 89 10.63 -11.94 -2.55
C GLN A 89 11.01 -10.60 -3.17
N ASP A 90 11.24 -9.60 -2.33
CA ASP A 90 11.65 -8.25 -2.75
C ASP A 90 10.58 -7.47 -3.54
N LEU A 91 9.38 -7.99 -3.65
CA LEU A 91 8.33 -7.34 -4.44
C LEU A 91 7.93 -5.99 -3.85
N GLY A 92 7.87 -5.88 -2.53
CA GLY A 92 7.58 -4.61 -1.86
C GLY A 92 8.59 -3.52 -2.23
N ARG A 93 9.88 -3.87 -2.28
CA ARG A 93 10.94 -2.92 -2.66
C ARG A 93 10.82 -2.52 -4.13
N ARG A 94 10.45 -3.44 -5.00
CA ARG A 94 10.22 -3.13 -6.42
C ARG A 94 9.05 -2.16 -6.59
N LEU A 95 7.97 -2.36 -5.82
CA LEU A 95 6.82 -1.44 -5.84
C LEU A 95 7.20 -0.07 -5.29
N LEU A 96 8.02 -0.03 -4.26
CA LEU A 96 8.49 1.24 -3.72
C LEU A 96 9.42 1.96 -4.70
N ALA A 97 10.31 1.24 -5.38
CA ALA A 97 11.15 1.80 -6.42
C ALA A 97 10.31 2.37 -7.57
N PHE A 98 9.26 1.64 -7.96
CA PHE A 98 8.29 2.11 -8.95
C PHE A 98 7.61 3.41 -8.50
N THR A 99 7.22 3.46 -7.22
CA THR A 99 6.62 4.67 -6.63
C THR A 99 7.57 5.85 -6.71
N ARG A 100 8.87 5.64 -6.42
CA ARG A 100 9.88 6.70 -6.51
C ARG A 100 10.14 7.18 -7.93
N GLU A 101 9.88 6.35 -8.94
CA GLU A 101 9.95 6.79 -10.32
C GLU A 101 8.81 7.76 -10.67
N LEU A 102 7.62 7.53 -10.11
CA LEU A 102 6.46 8.40 -10.32
C LEU A 102 6.49 9.64 -9.42
N LEU A 103 7.07 9.53 -8.24
CA LEU A 103 7.18 10.58 -7.23
C LEU A 103 8.64 10.73 -6.82
N PRO A 104 9.47 11.33 -7.70
CA PRO A 104 10.93 11.29 -7.49
C PRO A 104 11.45 12.22 -6.41
N ASP A 105 10.67 13.20 -5.96
CA ASP A 105 11.16 14.21 -5.03
C ASP A 105 10.77 13.92 -3.57
N GLU A 106 9.55 13.48 -3.35
CA GLU A 106 9.10 13.12 -2.01
C GLU A 106 7.85 12.25 -2.06
N ILE A 107 7.64 11.48 -0.99
CA ILE A 107 6.50 10.59 -0.82
C ILE A 107 6.03 10.71 0.62
N PHE A 108 4.71 10.83 0.80
CA PHE A 108 4.08 10.77 2.12
C PHE A 108 3.32 9.47 2.28
N LEU A 109 3.27 8.94 3.49
CA LEU A 109 2.44 7.78 3.82
C LEU A 109 2.11 7.79 5.31
N ARG A 110 1.20 6.90 5.70
CA ARG A 110 0.90 6.68 7.11
C ARG A 110 0.73 5.20 7.40
N CYS A 111 1.08 4.80 8.62
CA CYS A 111 0.97 3.42 9.09
C CYS A 111 0.25 3.40 10.43
N VAL A 112 -0.54 2.35 10.67
CA VAL A 112 -1.08 2.10 12.00
C VAL A 112 0.08 1.82 12.96
N ARG A 113 0.09 2.48 14.11
CA ARG A 113 1.20 2.37 15.08
C ARG A 113 1.45 0.93 15.51
N GLU A 114 0.40 0.13 15.67
CA GLU A 114 0.52 -1.27 16.08
C GLU A 114 1.11 -2.16 14.99
N ASN A 115 1.11 -1.72 13.74
CA ASN A 115 1.72 -2.47 12.65
C ASN A 115 3.22 -2.17 12.56
N GLU A 116 3.95 -2.60 13.59
CA GLU A 116 5.37 -2.28 13.75
C GLU A 116 6.23 -2.81 12.61
N LYS A 117 5.90 -4.00 12.10
CA LYS A 117 6.64 -4.61 10.99
C LYS A 117 6.62 -3.69 9.76
N GLU A 118 5.47 -3.06 9.49
CA GLU A 118 5.30 -2.17 8.35
C GLU A 118 6.09 -0.87 8.51
N TRP A 119 5.90 -0.14 9.63
CA TRP A 119 6.57 1.13 9.73
C TRP A 119 8.09 0.97 9.97
N CYS A 120 8.53 -0.12 10.59
CA CYS A 120 9.96 -0.43 10.66
C CYS A 120 10.56 -0.62 9.27
N TRP A 121 9.82 -1.30 8.38
CA TRP A 121 10.25 -1.49 7.00
C TRP A 121 10.40 -0.14 6.28
N TYR A 122 9.41 0.75 6.41
CA TYR A 122 9.50 2.07 5.79
C TYR A 122 10.66 2.88 6.36
N GLU A 123 10.93 2.79 7.65
CA GLU A 123 12.08 3.48 8.24
C GLU A 123 13.39 2.97 7.65
N ARG A 124 13.52 1.67 7.46
CA ARG A 124 14.70 1.10 6.80
C ARG A 124 14.84 1.55 5.34
N GLU A 125 13.73 1.84 4.70
CA GLU A 125 13.70 2.34 3.32
C GLU A 125 13.93 3.84 3.21
N GLY A 126 14.18 4.52 4.31
CA GLY A 126 14.54 5.94 4.32
C GLY A 126 13.41 6.91 4.66
N PHE A 127 12.25 6.40 5.05
CA PHE A 127 11.14 7.26 5.47
C PHE A 127 11.39 7.74 6.90
N VAL A 128 11.02 8.99 7.17
CA VAL A 128 11.22 9.64 8.46
C VAL A 128 9.87 9.98 9.07
N LEU A 129 9.71 9.67 10.35
CA LEU A 129 8.48 9.97 11.10
C LEU A 129 8.35 11.49 11.26
N GLU A 130 7.17 12.01 10.90
CA GLU A 130 6.84 13.43 11.07
C GLU A 130 5.95 13.67 12.27
N LYS A 131 4.95 12.81 12.49
CA LYS A 131 4.00 12.97 13.60
C LYS A 131 3.22 11.68 13.83
N GLU A 132 2.55 11.60 14.98
CA GLU A 132 1.52 10.60 15.25
C GLU A 132 0.21 11.34 15.52
N ALA A 133 -0.89 10.78 15.04
CA ALA A 133 -2.21 11.36 15.21
C ALA A 133 -3.28 10.28 15.20
N VAL A 134 -4.36 10.50 15.95
CA VAL A 134 -5.51 9.60 15.95
C VAL A 134 -6.31 9.81 14.67
N GLU A 135 -6.62 8.71 13.98
CA GLU A 135 -7.51 8.74 12.83
C GLU A 135 -8.95 8.68 13.34
N PRO A 136 -9.79 9.72 13.09
CA PRO A 136 -11.10 9.82 13.75
C PRO A 136 -12.08 8.70 13.42
N MET A 137 -12.02 8.13 12.22
CA MET A 137 -12.98 7.12 11.80
C MET A 137 -12.70 5.75 12.40
N THR A 138 -11.43 5.43 12.65
CA THR A 138 -11.04 4.12 13.16
C THR A 138 -10.61 4.15 14.62
N GLY A 139 -10.17 5.31 15.13
CA GLY A 139 -9.58 5.44 16.44
C GLY A 139 -8.13 4.97 16.52
N PHE A 140 -7.57 4.47 15.42
CA PHE A 140 -6.18 4.06 15.40
C PHE A 140 -5.25 5.27 15.49
N VAL A 141 -4.12 5.09 16.19
CA VAL A 141 -3.03 6.06 16.13
C VAL A 141 -2.23 5.78 14.86
N MET A 142 -2.11 6.78 14.01
CA MET A 142 -1.39 6.69 12.75
C MET A 142 -0.04 7.37 12.86
N LYS A 143 1.00 6.70 12.41
CA LYS A 143 2.34 7.27 12.27
C LYS A 143 2.47 7.82 10.87
N HIS A 144 2.74 9.12 10.74
CA HIS A 144 2.86 9.80 9.46
C HIS A 144 4.32 9.92 9.08
N TYR A 145 4.66 9.44 7.89
CA TYR A 145 6.02 9.37 7.38
C TYR A 145 6.20 10.16 6.10
N ARG A 146 7.43 10.59 5.90
CA ARG A 146 7.84 11.29 4.68
C ARG A 146 9.19 10.74 4.20
N TRP A 147 9.28 10.47 2.92
CA TRP A 147 10.55 10.24 2.24
C TRP A 147 10.84 11.44 1.35
N LYS A 148 12.07 11.94 1.38
CA LYS A 148 12.52 13.04 0.55
C LYS A 148 13.83 12.65 -0.11
N LYS A 149 13.93 12.91 -1.43
CA LYS A 149 15.13 12.59 -2.20
C LYS A 149 16.36 13.27 -1.59
N GLY A 150 17.45 12.49 -1.44
CA GLY A 150 18.71 13.00 -0.92
C GLY A 150 18.77 13.08 0.60
N ILE A 151 17.73 12.67 1.32
CA ILE A 151 17.68 12.61 2.78
C ILE A 151 17.43 11.16 3.19
N GLY A 152 18.19 10.70 4.17
CA GLY A 152 18.08 9.36 4.69
C GLY A 152 19.00 8.37 3.99
N PRO A 153 18.99 7.11 4.43
CA PRO A 153 19.88 6.09 3.90
C PRO A 153 19.59 5.75 2.46
#